data_78be0dd4d5805c00cc89aacbb91a4c0b
#
_entry.id   78be0dd4d5805c00cc89aacbb91a4c0b
#
_cell.length_a   1.000
_cell.length_b   1.000
_cell.length_c   1.000
_cell.angle_alpha   90.00
_cell.angle_beta   90.00
_cell.angle_gamma   90.00
#
_symmetry.space_group_name_H-M   'P 1'
#
loop_
_entity.id
_entity.type
_entity.pdbx_description
1 polymer ?
#
loop_
_entity_poly.entity_id
_entity_poly.type
_entity_poly.pdbx_seq_one_letter_code
_entity_poly.pdbx_strand_id
1 'polypeptide(L)'
;MSESNKRKSQAKTLRVFRKVHRTTGAFLFIFFFIISITGLLLGWKKNSGGLLLADSRKGTTTDLRQWLPVDSLQQKACYYLQKEVSPNVSLALNRIDIRPDKGMVKFVFEEDYWGVQLDGATGELLHLERRNADFVENIHDGSYLDA
;
A
#
# COMPACT_ATOMS: atom_id res chain seq x y z
N MET A 1 -27.26 -26.39 49.17
CA MET A 1 -26.03 -26.51 48.38
C MET A 1 -24.87 -26.04 49.24
N SER A 2 -23.89 -26.92 49.57
CA SER A 2 -22.82 -26.57 50.53
C SER A 2 -21.94 -25.43 49.99
N GLU A 3 -21.54 -24.51 50.90
CA GLU A 3 -20.62 -23.39 50.55
C GLU A 3 -19.34 -23.85 49.82
N SER A 4 -18.84 -25.04 50.15
CA SER A 4 -17.69 -25.66 49.49
C SER A 4 -17.91 -25.89 47.98
N ASN A 5 -19.12 -26.32 47.58
CA ASN A 5 -19.44 -26.52 46.16
C ASN A 5 -19.57 -25.20 45.42
N LYS A 6 -20.07 -24.14 46.08
CA LYS A 6 -20.15 -22.79 45.50
C LYS A 6 -18.75 -22.21 45.24
N ARG A 7 -17.82 -22.36 46.19
CA ARG A 7 -16.42 -21.91 46.05
C ARG A 7 -15.68 -22.66 44.93
N LYS A 8 -15.86 -23.98 44.80
CA LYS A 8 -15.28 -24.78 43.74
C LYS A 8 -15.80 -24.37 42.36
N SER A 9 -17.10 -24.12 42.23
CA SER A 9 -17.71 -23.62 40.98
C SER A 9 -17.16 -22.26 40.60
N GLN A 10 -17.08 -21.31 41.53
CA GLN A 10 -16.51 -19.98 41.31
C GLN A 10 -15.04 -20.07 40.88
N ALA A 11 -14.23 -20.93 41.52
CA ALA A 11 -12.83 -21.12 41.15
C ALA A 11 -12.67 -21.69 39.72
N LYS A 12 -13.55 -22.62 39.32
CA LYS A 12 -13.57 -23.15 37.94
C LYS A 12 -13.91 -22.07 36.92
N THR A 13 -14.93 -21.28 37.18
CA THR A 13 -15.36 -20.16 36.33
C THR A 13 -14.23 -19.15 36.17
N LEU A 14 -13.58 -18.73 37.24
CA LEU A 14 -12.45 -17.80 37.20
C LEU A 14 -11.26 -18.34 36.38
N ARG A 15 -10.98 -19.64 36.44
CA ARG A 15 -9.93 -20.27 35.62
C ARG A 15 -10.27 -20.20 34.15
N VAL A 16 -11.53 -20.47 33.79
CA VAL A 16 -11.98 -20.38 32.38
C VAL A 16 -11.87 -18.93 31.87
N PHE A 17 -12.38 -17.98 32.66
CA PHE A 17 -12.26 -16.55 32.25
C PHE A 17 -10.81 -16.10 32.08
N ARG A 18 -9.92 -16.47 33.01
CA ARG A 18 -8.49 -16.16 32.87
C ARG A 18 -7.86 -16.79 31.61
N LYS A 19 -8.25 -18.04 31.28
CA LYS A 19 -7.75 -18.71 30.08
C LYS A 19 -8.24 -18.00 28.81
N VAL A 20 -9.54 -17.72 28.73
CA VAL A 20 -10.14 -17.00 27.60
C VAL A 20 -9.49 -15.62 27.44
N HIS A 21 -9.44 -14.83 28.53
CA HIS A 21 -8.83 -13.50 28.49
C HIS A 21 -7.38 -13.54 28.01
N ARG A 22 -6.56 -14.47 28.52
CA ARG A 22 -5.16 -14.61 28.11
C ARG A 22 -5.02 -15.00 26.64
N THR A 23 -5.85 -15.96 26.16
CA THR A 23 -5.80 -16.42 24.76
C THR A 23 -6.27 -15.31 23.81
N THR A 24 -7.41 -14.67 24.14
CA THR A 24 -7.92 -13.54 23.34
C THR A 24 -6.96 -12.36 23.36
N GLY A 25 -6.40 -12.02 24.53
CA GLY A 25 -5.43 -10.96 24.67
C GLY A 25 -4.14 -11.22 23.86
N ALA A 26 -3.64 -12.46 23.84
CA ALA A 26 -2.49 -12.82 23.04
C ALA A 26 -2.78 -12.70 21.54
N PHE A 27 -3.94 -13.15 21.09
CA PHE A 27 -4.37 -13.01 19.68
C PHE A 27 -4.49 -11.53 19.28
N LEU A 28 -5.21 -10.75 20.08
CA LEU A 28 -5.38 -9.31 19.82
C LEU A 28 -4.06 -8.56 19.88
N PHE A 29 -3.13 -8.95 20.76
CA PHE A 29 -1.80 -8.35 20.82
C PHE A 29 -1.05 -8.51 19.49
N ILE A 30 -1.02 -9.73 18.92
CA ILE A 30 -0.36 -9.98 17.64
C ILE A 30 -0.99 -9.13 16.53
N PHE A 31 -2.32 -9.09 16.48
CA PHE A 31 -3.07 -8.32 15.50
C PHE A 31 -2.76 -6.82 15.58
N PHE A 32 -2.91 -6.23 16.76
CA PHE A 32 -2.61 -4.81 16.98
C PHE A 32 -1.12 -4.48 16.81
N PHE A 33 -0.23 -5.41 17.09
CA PHE A 33 1.20 -5.23 16.87
C PHE A 33 1.53 -5.07 15.37
N ILE A 34 0.94 -5.91 14.51
CA ILE A 34 1.07 -5.79 13.05
C ILE A 34 0.52 -4.45 12.57
N ILE A 35 -0.70 -4.07 12.99
CA ILE A 35 -1.31 -2.77 12.62
C ILE A 35 -0.44 -1.61 13.09
N SER A 36 0.13 -1.67 14.28
CA SER A 36 1.00 -0.59 14.81
C SER A 36 2.28 -0.44 14.00
N ILE A 37 2.94 -1.53 13.62
CA ILE A 37 4.16 -1.49 12.80
C ILE A 37 3.85 -0.96 11.40
N THR A 38 2.80 -1.48 10.75
CA THR A 38 2.42 -1.03 9.41
C THR A 38 1.99 0.43 9.41
N GLY A 39 1.25 0.88 10.44
CA GLY A 39 0.91 2.29 10.61
C GLY A 39 2.13 3.20 10.80
N LEU A 40 3.14 2.76 11.57
CA LEU A 40 4.40 3.48 11.72
C LEU A 40 5.14 3.62 10.39
N LEU A 41 5.22 2.53 9.61
CA LEU A 41 5.84 2.54 8.28
C LEU A 41 5.11 3.48 7.32
N LEU A 42 3.77 3.47 7.31
CA LEU A 42 2.97 4.37 6.50
C LEU A 42 3.13 5.84 6.91
N GLY A 43 3.21 6.13 8.20
CA GLY A 43 3.52 7.47 8.70
C GLY A 43 4.88 7.97 8.24
N TRP A 44 5.85 7.08 8.10
CA TRP A 44 7.22 7.39 7.69
C TRP A 44 7.43 7.38 6.18
N LYS A 45 6.44 6.92 5.36
CA LYS A 45 6.59 6.65 3.92
C LYS A 45 7.23 7.79 3.11
N LYS A 46 6.89 9.05 3.42
CA LYS A 46 7.45 10.23 2.71
C LYS A 46 8.91 10.51 3.07
N ASN A 47 9.34 10.12 4.25
CA ASN A 47 10.70 10.35 4.76
C ASN A 47 11.59 9.09 4.63
N SER A 48 11.11 8.07 3.94
CA SER A 48 11.79 6.78 3.79
C SER A 48 12.94 6.80 2.76
N GLY A 49 13.26 7.97 2.17
CA GLY A 49 14.30 8.07 1.14
C GLY A 49 14.00 7.26 -0.13
N GLY A 50 12.71 7.06 -0.45
CA GLY A 50 12.31 6.28 -1.62
C GLY A 50 12.09 4.78 -1.35
N LEU A 51 12.38 4.30 -0.14
CA LEU A 51 12.22 2.87 0.20
C LEU A 51 10.76 2.40 0.12
N LEU A 52 9.83 3.20 0.64
CA LEU A 52 8.40 2.90 0.64
C LEU A 52 7.66 3.57 -0.52
N LEU A 53 8.01 4.81 -0.81
CA LEU A 53 7.40 5.60 -1.87
C LEU A 53 8.43 6.56 -2.45
N ALA A 54 8.71 6.46 -3.74
CA ALA A 54 9.62 7.39 -4.40
C ALA A 54 9.00 8.78 -4.55
N ASP A 55 9.87 9.80 -4.55
CA ASP A 55 9.48 11.18 -4.77
C ASP A 55 8.95 11.38 -6.19
N SER A 56 7.95 12.27 -6.30
CA SER A 56 7.46 12.70 -7.62
C SER A 56 8.53 13.53 -8.32
N ARG A 57 8.94 13.13 -9.50
CA ARG A 57 9.87 13.87 -10.35
C ARG A 57 9.16 15.08 -10.98
N LYS A 58 9.94 16.02 -11.50
CA LYS A 58 9.41 17.17 -12.23
C LYS A 58 9.51 16.92 -13.73
N GLY A 59 8.42 17.19 -14.42
CA GLY A 59 8.38 17.24 -15.88
C GLY A 59 8.76 18.61 -16.42
N THR A 60 8.62 18.79 -17.73
CA THR A 60 9.08 19.96 -18.47
C THR A 60 8.15 21.16 -18.37
N THR A 61 6.82 20.95 -18.28
CA THR A 61 5.85 22.03 -18.21
C THR A 61 4.65 21.72 -17.32
N THR A 62 4.17 22.74 -16.65
CA THR A 62 2.94 22.69 -15.82
C THR A 62 1.69 23.10 -16.60
N ASP A 63 1.82 23.57 -17.86
CA ASP A 63 0.68 23.94 -18.71
C ASP A 63 0.04 22.70 -19.32
N LEU A 64 -1.13 22.30 -18.82
CA LEU A 64 -1.88 21.14 -19.29
C LEU A 64 -2.23 21.16 -20.78
N ARG A 65 -2.28 22.36 -21.41
CA ARG A 65 -2.55 22.48 -22.86
C ARG A 65 -1.42 21.94 -23.73
N GLN A 66 -0.23 21.81 -23.15
CA GLN A 66 0.96 21.28 -23.84
C GLN A 66 1.17 19.78 -23.58
N TRP A 67 0.28 19.17 -22.79
CA TRP A 67 0.41 17.76 -22.45
C TRP A 67 -0.12 16.88 -23.57
N LEU A 68 0.45 15.70 -23.66
CA LEU A 68 -0.07 14.64 -24.50
C LEU A 68 -1.41 14.14 -23.95
N PRO A 69 -2.29 13.61 -24.82
CA PRO A 69 -3.50 12.93 -24.38
C PRO A 69 -3.18 11.80 -23.39
N VAL A 70 -4.05 11.61 -22.40
CA VAL A 70 -3.83 10.61 -21.32
C VAL A 70 -3.69 9.19 -21.85
N ASP A 71 -4.45 8.83 -22.89
CA ASP A 71 -4.36 7.53 -23.56
C ASP A 71 -2.98 7.29 -24.21
N SER A 72 -2.42 8.31 -24.83
CA SER A 72 -1.07 8.26 -25.40
C SER A 72 0.01 8.11 -24.32
N LEU A 73 -0.17 8.82 -23.19
CA LEU A 73 0.71 8.68 -22.02
C LEU A 73 0.59 7.29 -21.40
N GLN A 74 -0.62 6.71 -21.34
CA GLN A 74 -0.82 5.34 -20.85
C GLN A 74 -0.10 4.31 -21.76
N GLN A 75 -0.21 4.42 -23.06
CA GLN A 75 0.51 3.54 -24.00
C GLN A 75 2.02 3.60 -23.77
N LYS A 76 2.58 4.81 -23.58
CA LYS A 76 4.00 4.99 -23.25
C LYS A 76 4.34 4.37 -21.89
N ALA A 77 3.48 4.52 -20.88
CA ALA A 77 3.69 3.90 -19.58
C ALA A 77 3.76 2.36 -19.67
N CYS A 78 2.83 1.76 -20.41
CA CYS A 78 2.83 0.33 -20.68
C CYS A 78 4.11 -0.12 -21.42
N TYR A 79 4.51 0.64 -22.43
CA TYR A 79 5.75 0.37 -23.18
C TYR A 79 6.99 0.39 -22.26
N TYR A 80 7.14 1.42 -21.43
CA TYR A 80 8.28 1.51 -20.51
C TYR A 80 8.24 0.39 -19.46
N LEU A 81 7.06 0.05 -18.94
CA LEU A 81 6.93 -1.03 -17.97
C LEU A 81 7.37 -2.37 -18.56
N GLN A 82 6.92 -2.69 -19.78
CA GLN A 82 7.32 -3.92 -20.45
C GLN A 82 8.81 -3.96 -20.80
N LYS A 83 9.36 -2.83 -21.21
CA LYS A 83 10.76 -2.72 -21.61
C LYS A 83 11.73 -2.86 -20.43
N GLU A 84 11.41 -2.19 -19.30
CA GLU A 84 12.34 -2.06 -18.17
C GLU A 84 12.15 -3.16 -17.10
N VAL A 85 10.96 -3.77 -17.01
CA VAL A 85 10.66 -4.80 -16.02
C VAL A 85 10.59 -6.20 -16.66
N SER A 86 9.57 -6.43 -17.47
CA SER A 86 9.37 -7.71 -18.16
C SER A 86 8.35 -7.57 -19.29
N PRO A 87 8.54 -8.25 -20.44
CA PRO A 87 7.54 -8.28 -21.50
C PRO A 87 6.19 -8.88 -21.07
N ASN A 88 6.20 -9.71 -20.04
CA ASN A 88 5.02 -10.43 -19.52
C ASN A 88 4.41 -9.77 -18.28
N VAL A 89 4.84 -8.55 -17.91
CA VAL A 89 4.26 -7.83 -16.76
C VAL A 89 2.80 -7.48 -17.03
N SER A 90 1.97 -7.57 -16.01
CA SER A 90 0.56 -7.17 -16.10
C SER A 90 0.44 -5.67 -16.39
N LEU A 91 -0.42 -5.34 -17.34
CA LEU A 91 -0.72 -3.96 -17.73
C LEU A 91 -2.06 -3.48 -17.14
N ALA A 92 -2.65 -4.25 -16.22
CA ALA A 92 -3.87 -3.85 -15.52
C ALA A 92 -3.60 -2.58 -14.73
N LEU A 93 -4.34 -1.52 -15.05
CA LEU A 93 -4.17 -0.19 -14.47
C LEU A 93 -5.07 -0.05 -13.24
N ASN A 94 -4.47 0.26 -12.10
CA ASN A 94 -5.18 0.57 -10.87
C ASN A 94 -5.68 2.03 -10.85
N ARG A 95 -4.77 3.00 -11.08
CA ARG A 95 -5.10 4.43 -11.09
C ARG A 95 -4.10 5.27 -11.86
N ILE A 96 -4.51 6.50 -12.16
CA ILE A 96 -3.68 7.53 -12.78
C ILE A 96 -3.64 8.75 -11.85
N ASP A 97 -2.45 9.12 -11.40
CA ASP A 97 -2.21 10.30 -10.57
C ASP A 97 -1.66 11.43 -11.43
N ILE A 98 -2.48 12.43 -11.72
CA ILE A 98 -2.07 13.62 -12.50
C ILE A 98 -1.58 14.69 -11.54
N ARG A 99 -0.37 15.19 -11.78
CA ARG A 99 0.31 16.22 -10.97
C ARG A 99 0.67 17.43 -11.82
N PRO A 100 -0.29 18.34 -12.08
CA PRO A 100 -0.04 19.52 -12.92
C PRO A 100 1.01 20.45 -12.33
N ASP A 101 1.04 20.59 -11.01
CA ASP A 101 2.03 21.37 -10.26
C ASP A 101 3.48 20.92 -10.50
N LYS A 102 3.66 19.66 -10.90
CA LYS A 102 4.96 19.07 -11.20
C LYS A 102 5.19 18.76 -12.67
N GLY A 103 4.21 18.99 -13.53
CA GLY A 103 4.33 18.67 -14.96
C GLY A 103 4.39 17.18 -15.27
N MET A 104 3.88 16.29 -14.39
CA MET A 104 4.05 14.87 -14.51
C MET A 104 2.74 14.09 -14.29
N VAL A 105 2.68 12.90 -14.86
CA VAL A 105 1.63 11.92 -14.62
C VAL A 105 2.25 10.62 -14.14
N LYS A 106 1.60 9.95 -13.19
CA LYS A 106 1.99 8.64 -12.68
C LYS A 106 0.90 7.63 -13.00
N PHE A 107 1.27 6.55 -13.65
CA PHE A 107 0.44 5.38 -13.88
C PHE A 107 0.79 4.33 -12.83
N VAL A 108 -0.20 3.87 -12.09
CA VAL A 108 -0.06 2.83 -11.06
C VAL A 108 -0.73 1.58 -11.56
N PHE A 109 0.06 0.50 -11.68
CA PHE A 109 -0.42 -0.80 -12.13
C PHE A 109 -0.83 -1.67 -10.92
N GLU A 110 -1.80 -2.54 -11.15
CA GLU A 110 -2.47 -3.30 -10.08
C GLU A 110 -1.55 -4.39 -9.52
N GLU A 111 -0.98 -5.20 -10.40
CA GLU A 111 -0.09 -6.27 -10.01
C GLU A 111 1.31 -5.73 -9.70
N ASP A 112 1.97 -6.32 -8.71
CA ASP A 112 3.34 -5.97 -8.26
C ASP A 112 3.55 -4.51 -7.84
N TYR A 113 2.49 -3.70 -7.78
CA TYR A 113 2.52 -2.29 -7.36
C TYR A 113 3.50 -1.41 -8.14
N TRP A 114 3.62 -1.64 -9.44
CA TRP A 114 4.49 -0.81 -10.29
C TRP A 114 3.91 0.59 -10.50
N GLY A 115 4.78 1.59 -10.40
CA GLY A 115 4.46 3.00 -10.67
C GLY A 115 5.39 3.55 -11.75
N VAL A 116 4.81 4.07 -12.84
CA VAL A 116 5.54 4.69 -13.95
C VAL A 116 5.24 6.18 -13.95
N GLN A 117 6.27 7.00 -13.73
CA GLN A 117 6.17 8.46 -13.79
C GLN A 117 6.62 8.95 -15.15
N LEU A 118 5.77 9.67 -15.85
CA LEU A 118 6.05 10.26 -17.17
C LEU A 118 5.96 11.78 -17.12
N ASP A 119 6.75 12.41 -17.96
CA ASP A 119 6.56 13.82 -18.32
C ASP A 119 5.24 14.01 -19.06
N GLY A 120 4.39 14.92 -18.59
CA GLY A 120 3.08 15.16 -19.18
C GLY A 120 3.13 15.64 -20.63
N ALA A 121 4.13 16.43 -21.00
CA ALA A 121 4.25 17.01 -22.34
C ALA A 121 4.99 16.09 -23.32
N THR A 122 6.09 15.45 -22.91
CA THR A 122 6.92 14.64 -23.82
C THR A 122 6.57 13.16 -23.75
N GLY A 123 5.99 12.73 -22.63
CA GLY A 123 5.77 11.32 -22.34
C GLY A 123 7.06 10.53 -22.09
N GLU A 124 8.17 11.22 -21.80
CA GLU A 124 9.43 10.57 -21.43
C GLU A 124 9.34 9.96 -20.03
N LEU A 125 10.05 8.86 -19.82
CA LEU A 125 10.13 8.19 -18.54
C LEU A 125 10.92 9.05 -17.55
N LEU A 126 10.27 9.52 -16.50
CA LEU A 126 10.91 10.26 -15.41
C LEU A 126 11.38 9.34 -14.29
N HIS A 127 10.60 8.31 -13.99
CA HIS A 127 10.93 7.34 -12.94
C HIS A 127 10.06 6.09 -13.04
N LEU A 128 10.66 4.95 -12.71
CA LEU A 128 9.99 3.67 -12.55
C LEU A 128 10.24 3.17 -11.13
N GLU A 129 9.20 2.80 -10.42
CA GLU A 129 9.29 2.39 -9.02
C GLU A 129 8.40 1.20 -8.71
N ARG A 130 8.79 0.38 -7.72
CA ARG A 130 7.90 -0.52 -7.03
C ARG A 130 7.38 0.17 -5.76
N ARG A 131 6.08 0.27 -5.63
CA ARG A 131 5.42 1.02 -4.55
C ARG A 131 5.22 0.14 -3.31
N ASN A 132 6.26 -0.03 -2.54
CA ASN A 132 6.22 -0.84 -1.32
C ASN A 132 5.22 -0.29 -0.28
N ALA A 133 4.91 1.02 -0.33
CA ALA A 133 3.91 1.63 0.54
C ALA A 133 2.51 1.06 0.30
N ASP A 134 2.13 0.78 -0.95
CA ASP A 134 0.81 0.23 -1.27
C ASP A 134 0.66 -1.20 -0.74
N PHE A 135 1.73 -2.00 -0.79
CA PHE A 135 1.76 -3.33 -0.15
C PHE A 135 1.58 -3.24 1.38
N VAL A 136 2.28 -2.31 2.04
CA VAL A 136 2.15 -2.09 3.48
C VAL A 136 0.73 -1.58 3.83
N GLU A 137 0.13 -0.74 2.97
CA GLU A 137 -1.23 -0.23 3.12
C GLU A 137 -2.26 -1.36 3.07
N ASN A 138 -2.13 -2.28 2.10
CA ASN A 138 -3.02 -3.44 1.97
C ASN A 138 -2.93 -4.41 3.16
N ILE A 139 -1.78 -4.52 3.80
CA ILE A 139 -1.64 -5.27 5.06
C ILE A 139 -2.28 -4.52 6.21
N HIS A 140 -2.13 -3.18 6.24
CA HIS A 140 -2.61 -2.34 7.34
C HIS A 140 -4.14 -2.29 7.42
N ASP A 141 -4.80 -2.17 6.27
CA ASP A 141 -6.27 -2.07 6.18
C ASP A 141 -6.96 -3.42 5.97
N GLY A 142 -6.18 -4.49 5.75
CA GLY A 142 -6.68 -5.85 5.56
C GLY A 142 -7.11 -6.18 4.14
N SER A 143 -7.02 -5.26 3.18
CA SER A 143 -7.41 -5.50 1.77
C SER A 143 -6.57 -6.59 1.09
N TYR A 144 -5.41 -6.93 1.65
CA TYR A 144 -4.62 -8.09 1.21
C TYR A 144 -5.37 -9.42 1.32
N LEU A 145 -6.39 -9.51 2.20
CA LEU A 145 -7.19 -10.73 2.41
C LEU A 145 -8.39 -10.82 1.46
N ASP A 146 -8.71 -9.75 0.74
CA ASP A 146 -9.86 -9.66 -0.18
C ASP A 146 -9.45 -9.89 -1.65
N ALA A 147 -8.18 -10.21 -1.91
CA ALA A 147 -7.59 -10.39 -3.23
C ALA A 147 -7.72 -11.83 -3.75
#